data_4d3d76ab7d67f8432aef885abedd1c2c
#
_entry.id   4d3d76ab7d67f8432aef885abedd1c2c
#
_cell.length_a   1.000
_cell.length_b   1.000
_cell.length_c   1.000
_cell.angle_alpha   90.00
_cell.angle_beta   90.00
_cell.angle_gamma   90.00
#
_symmetry.space_group_name_H-M   'P 1'
#
loop_
_entity.id
_entity.type
_entity.pdbx_description
1 polymer ?
#
loop_
_entity_poly.entity_id
_entity_poly.type
_entity_poly.pdbx_seq_one_letter_code
_entity_poly.pdbx_strand_id
1 'polypeptide(L)'
;MKKVLAMLTLLALVLSLAACGGGGSKASSESSASVESGEKQSVDAELEKLKELYDGKWINEDPYDGPFTMEVLSTTSIKMTYEASGELICDLFYSSGELTSISVSMGGISLGKYSIDTETRILTYKPDEATVLTYKKEK
;
A
#
# COMPACT_ATOMS: atom_id res chain seq x y z
N MET A 1 -23.76 15.70 28.18
CA MET A 1 -24.42 14.40 28.42
C MET A 1 -25.39 13.93 27.33
N LYS A 2 -25.45 14.61 26.16
CA LYS A 2 -26.37 14.21 25.04
C LYS A 2 -25.70 13.48 23.88
N LYS A 3 -24.36 13.29 23.90
CA LYS A 3 -23.59 12.66 22.82
C LYS A 3 -23.24 11.17 23.07
N VAL A 4 -23.50 10.64 24.26
CA VAL A 4 -23.19 9.24 24.62
C VAL A 4 -24.38 8.31 24.33
N LEU A 5 -25.61 8.85 24.23
CA LEU A 5 -26.80 8.04 24.00
C LEU A 5 -26.97 7.59 22.52
N ALA A 6 -26.31 8.27 21.57
CA ALA A 6 -26.44 7.99 20.15
C ALA A 6 -25.53 6.81 19.68
N MET A 7 -24.51 6.47 20.46
CA MET A 7 -23.59 5.36 20.10
C MET A 7 -24.06 3.99 20.57
N LEU A 8 -24.94 3.92 21.57
CA LEU A 8 -25.42 2.66 22.12
C LEU A 8 -26.54 2.01 21.28
N THR A 9 -27.21 2.77 20.44
CA THR A 9 -28.29 2.25 19.59
C THR A 9 -27.80 1.61 18.29
N LEU A 10 -26.56 1.87 17.86
CA LEU A 10 -26.01 1.27 16.64
C LEU A 10 -25.42 -0.13 16.87
N LEU A 11 -25.11 -0.49 18.12
CA LEU A 11 -24.51 -1.79 18.46
C LEU A 11 -25.52 -2.92 18.62
N ALA A 12 -26.81 -2.59 18.73
CA ALA A 12 -27.88 -3.57 18.93
C ALA A 12 -28.46 -4.18 17.64
N LEU A 13 -28.08 -3.68 16.47
CA LEU A 13 -28.67 -4.08 15.17
C LEU A 13 -27.87 -5.13 14.39
N VAL A 14 -26.70 -5.54 14.89
CA VAL A 14 -25.80 -6.50 14.19
C VAL A 14 -25.93 -7.94 14.73
N LEU A 15 -26.69 -8.18 15.78
CA LEU A 15 -26.77 -9.50 16.48
C LEU A 15 -28.02 -10.34 16.17
N SER A 16 -28.82 -10.01 15.15
CA SER A 16 -30.11 -10.72 14.91
C SER A 16 -30.19 -11.55 13.62
N LEU A 17 -29.06 -11.96 13.01
CA LEU A 17 -29.06 -12.79 11.80
C LEU A 17 -28.35 -14.14 11.91
N ALA A 18 -28.38 -14.74 13.10
CA ALA A 18 -27.87 -16.09 13.28
C ALA A 18 -28.86 -16.97 14.05
N ALA A 19 -30.04 -17.23 13.47
CA ALA A 19 -30.88 -18.38 13.88
C ALA A 19 -31.95 -18.67 12.83
N CYS A 20 -31.66 -19.49 11.85
CA CYS A 20 -32.65 -20.42 11.34
C CYS A 20 -31.95 -21.68 10.87
N GLY A 21 -32.05 -22.73 11.68
CA GLY A 21 -31.52 -24.03 11.42
C GLY A 21 -32.52 -24.92 10.68
N GLY A 22 -31.95 -26.00 10.10
CA GLY A 22 -32.63 -27.30 10.06
C GLY A 22 -33.12 -27.78 8.72
N GLY A 23 -32.41 -28.75 8.13
CA GLY A 23 -33.06 -29.94 7.57
C GLY A 23 -33.12 -30.07 6.05
N GLY A 24 -32.41 -31.06 5.50
CA GLY A 24 -32.94 -31.85 4.37
C GLY A 24 -32.24 -31.77 3.02
N SER A 25 -31.29 -32.63 2.82
CA SER A 25 -30.99 -33.46 1.60
C SER A 25 -31.20 -32.93 0.18
N LYS A 26 -30.15 -33.16 -0.61
CA LYS A 26 -29.98 -33.42 -2.05
C LYS A 26 -29.65 -32.27 -2.99
N ALA A 27 -28.38 -32.40 -3.44
CA ALA A 27 -27.89 -32.27 -4.82
C ALA A 27 -28.42 -31.14 -5.67
N SER A 28 -27.55 -30.20 -5.95
CA SER A 28 -27.11 -29.84 -7.33
C SER A 28 -26.02 -28.76 -7.25
N SER A 29 -24.93 -29.06 -7.92
CA SER A 29 -23.89 -28.16 -8.37
C SER A 29 -24.48 -26.88 -8.96
N GLU A 30 -23.84 -25.77 -8.62
CA GLU A 30 -23.41 -24.70 -9.52
C GLU A 30 -23.35 -23.36 -8.81
N SER A 31 -22.28 -22.67 -9.09
CA SER A 31 -22.10 -21.23 -8.95
C SER A 31 -21.59 -20.69 -7.62
N SER A 32 -20.32 -20.96 -7.36
CA SER A 32 -19.47 -20.10 -6.51
C SER A 32 -18.22 -19.68 -7.30
N ALA A 33 -18.41 -18.98 -8.41
CA ALA A 33 -17.34 -18.49 -9.26
C ALA A 33 -17.66 -17.09 -9.80
N SER A 34 -17.79 -16.08 -8.92
CA SER A 34 -17.90 -14.70 -9.40
C SER A 34 -17.47 -13.61 -8.44
N VAL A 35 -16.97 -13.93 -7.24
CA VAL A 35 -16.48 -12.90 -6.29
C VAL A 35 -14.94 -12.79 -6.31
N GLU A 36 -14.23 -13.85 -6.66
CA GLU A 36 -12.75 -13.90 -6.66
C GLU A 36 -12.10 -13.17 -7.86
N SER A 37 -12.83 -12.98 -8.94
CA SER A 37 -12.31 -12.36 -10.17
C SER A 37 -12.18 -10.84 -10.09
N GLY A 38 -13.04 -10.16 -9.33
CA GLY A 38 -13.02 -8.69 -9.22
C GLY A 38 -11.92 -8.15 -8.31
N GLU A 39 -11.67 -8.86 -7.22
CA GLU A 39 -10.68 -8.45 -6.22
C GLU A 39 -9.24 -8.66 -6.72
N LYS A 40 -8.98 -9.77 -7.38
CA LYS A 40 -7.68 -10.07 -8.00
C LYS A 40 -7.32 -9.08 -9.11
N GLN A 41 -8.28 -8.69 -9.94
CA GLN A 41 -8.06 -7.73 -11.02
C GLN A 41 -7.79 -6.31 -10.49
N SER A 42 -8.35 -5.94 -9.34
CA SER A 42 -8.08 -4.67 -8.66
C SER A 42 -6.66 -4.63 -8.10
N VAL A 43 -6.21 -5.69 -7.44
CA VAL A 43 -4.85 -5.80 -6.84
C VAL A 43 -3.77 -5.78 -7.92
N ASP A 44 -3.98 -6.48 -9.03
CA ASP A 44 -3.03 -6.49 -10.15
C ASP A 44 -2.90 -5.09 -10.78
N ALA A 45 -4.00 -4.35 -10.92
CA ALA A 45 -3.98 -2.99 -11.44
C ALA A 45 -3.28 -1.99 -10.50
N GLU A 46 -3.43 -2.14 -9.19
CA GLU A 46 -2.71 -1.34 -8.19
C GLU A 46 -1.21 -1.63 -8.21
N LEU A 47 -0.83 -2.89 -8.30
CA LEU A 47 0.56 -3.31 -8.38
C LEU A 47 1.26 -2.71 -9.61
N GLU A 48 0.63 -2.78 -10.78
CA GLU A 48 1.19 -2.21 -12.01
C GLU A 48 1.36 -0.68 -11.91
N LYS A 49 0.41 0.02 -11.30
CA LYS A 49 0.55 1.47 -11.04
C LYS A 49 1.67 1.79 -10.07
N LEU A 50 1.82 1.03 -8.98
CA LEU A 50 2.92 1.20 -8.05
C LEU A 50 4.27 1.01 -8.74
N LYS A 51 4.40 -0.02 -9.57
CA LYS A 51 5.60 -0.25 -10.38
C LYS A 51 5.87 0.90 -11.34
N GLU A 52 4.87 1.36 -12.08
CA GLU A 52 5.03 2.50 -12.98
C GLU A 52 5.56 3.75 -12.25
N LEU A 53 5.05 4.00 -11.05
CA LEU A 53 5.44 5.16 -10.25
C LEU A 53 6.86 5.00 -9.68
N TYR A 54 7.15 3.90 -9.01
CA TYR A 54 8.32 3.77 -8.13
C TYR A 54 9.47 2.96 -8.70
N ASP A 55 9.24 1.96 -9.57
CA ASP A 55 10.33 1.15 -10.12
C ASP A 55 11.31 2.00 -10.91
N GLY A 56 12.60 1.79 -10.65
CA GLY A 56 13.68 2.42 -11.37
C GLY A 56 14.76 2.99 -10.47
N LYS A 57 15.77 3.58 -11.10
CA LYS A 57 16.89 4.23 -10.43
C LYS A 57 16.57 5.70 -10.18
N TRP A 58 16.80 6.14 -8.96
CA TRP A 58 16.54 7.48 -8.46
C TRP A 58 17.84 8.16 -8.08
N ILE A 59 18.06 9.36 -8.59
CA ILE A 59 19.30 10.11 -8.42
C ILE A 59 18.99 11.41 -7.69
N ASN A 60 19.72 11.66 -6.59
CA ASN A 60 19.72 12.94 -5.90
C ASN A 60 20.82 13.85 -6.50
N GLU A 61 20.56 15.14 -6.50
CA GLU A 61 21.57 16.16 -6.86
C GLU A 61 22.53 16.44 -5.69
N ASP A 62 22.18 16.02 -4.46
CA ASP A 62 23.05 16.14 -3.29
C ASP A 62 24.12 15.02 -3.31
N PRO A 63 25.43 15.39 -3.29
CA PRO A 63 26.52 14.41 -3.35
C PRO A 63 26.63 13.50 -2.13
N TYR A 64 25.96 13.83 -1.02
CA TYR A 64 25.97 13.02 0.20
C TYR A 64 24.92 11.92 0.23
N ASP A 65 23.95 12.00 -0.69
CA ASP A 65 22.84 11.06 -0.76
C ASP A 65 22.89 10.35 -2.12
N GLY A 66 23.52 9.20 -2.12
CA GLY A 66 23.81 8.43 -3.34
C GLY A 66 22.55 7.96 -4.07
N PRO A 67 22.70 7.52 -5.32
CA PRO A 67 21.61 6.95 -6.08
C PRO A 67 21.13 5.65 -5.44
N PHE A 68 19.83 5.37 -5.60
CA PHE A 68 19.25 4.10 -5.20
C PHE A 68 18.24 3.61 -6.22
N THR A 69 17.97 2.31 -6.21
CA THR A 69 16.96 1.68 -7.06
C THR A 69 15.78 1.22 -6.20
N MET A 70 14.57 1.45 -6.68
CA MET A 70 13.34 0.87 -6.14
C MET A 70 12.81 -0.18 -7.09
N GLU A 71 12.32 -1.29 -6.52
CA GLU A 71 11.61 -2.36 -7.22
C GLU A 71 10.41 -2.77 -6.37
N VAL A 72 9.20 -2.49 -6.84
CA VAL A 72 7.96 -2.89 -6.18
C VAL A 72 7.74 -4.39 -6.39
N LEU A 73 7.77 -5.15 -5.32
CA LEU A 73 7.62 -6.62 -5.36
C LEU A 73 6.15 -7.04 -5.26
N SER A 74 5.37 -6.30 -4.47
CA SER A 74 3.94 -6.52 -4.27
C SER A 74 3.28 -5.21 -3.81
N THR A 75 1.97 -5.22 -3.61
CA THR A 75 1.25 -4.07 -3.03
C THR A 75 1.62 -3.76 -1.57
N THR A 76 2.39 -4.64 -0.93
CA THR A 76 2.81 -4.50 0.49
C THR A 76 4.32 -4.60 0.70
N SER A 77 5.12 -4.74 -0.37
CA SER A 77 6.57 -4.86 -0.24
C SER A 77 7.33 -4.22 -1.40
N ILE A 78 8.46 -3.63 -1.07
CA ILE A 78 9.36 -2.95 -1.99
C ILE A 78 10.81 -3.33 -1.67
N LYS A 79 11.59 -3.54 -2.72
CA LYS A 79 13.05 -3.71 -2.60
C LYS A 79 13.71 -2.38 -2.91
N MET A 80 14.62 -1.97 -2.04
CA MET A 80 15.46 -0.79 -2.23
C MET A 80 16.92 -1.23 -2.30
N THR A 81 17.62 -0.81 -3.33
CA THR A 81 19.04 -1.15 -3.53
C THR A 81 19.86 0.13 -3.53
N TYR A 82 20.75 0.25 -2.57
CA TYR A 82 21.71 1.34 -2.43
C TYR A 82 23.09 0.87 -2.84
N GLU A 83 23.83 1.67 -3.62
CA GLU A 83 25.16 1.28 -4.10
C GLU A 83 26.15 1.01 -2.93
N ALA A 84 26.04 1.77 -1.84
CA ALA A 84 26.94 1.65 -0.69
C ALA A 84 26.48 0.64 0.37
N SER A 85 25.16 0.41 0.52
CA SER A 85 24.59 -0.33 1.65
C SER A 85 23.97 -1.67 1.23
N GLY A 86 23.82 -1.94 -0.07
CA GLY A 86 23.24 -3.16 -0.60
C GLY A 86 21.72 -3.13 -0.69
N GLU A 87 21.10 -4.30 -0.63
CA GLU A 87 19.67 -4.48 -0.84
C GLU A 87 18.91 -4.55 0.49
N LEU A 88 17.76 -3.88 0.55
CA LEU A 88 16.80 -3.92 1.64
C LEU A 88 15.43 -4.31 1.09
N ILE A 89 14.79 -5.30 1.70
CA ILE A 89 13.37 -5.60 1.45
C ILE A 89 12.57 -4.96 2.58
N CYS A 90 11.66 -4.09 2.22
CA CYS A 90 10.90 -3.26 3.15
C CYS A 90 9.41 -3.50 2.99
N ASP A 91 8.67 -3.32 4.08
CA ASP A 91 7.21 -3.26 4.07
C ASP A 91 6.78 -1.94 3.46
N LEU A 92 5.77 -1.99 2.60
CA LEU A 92 5.20 -0.85 1.89
C LEU A 92 3.78 -0.62 2.39
N PHE A 93 3.48 0.64 2.75
CA PHE A 93 2.15 1.08 3.18
C PHE A 93 1.71 2.28 2.35
N TYR A 94 0.47 2.30 1.92
CA TYR A 94 -0.16 3.43 1.24
C TYR A 94 -1.66 3.44 1.56
N SER A 95 -2.26 4.61 1.43
CA SER A 95 -3.72 4.72 1.53
C SER A 95 -4.35 4.26 0.22
N SER A 96 -5.41 3.47 0.29
CA SER A 96 -6.17 3.05 -0.88
C SER A 96 -6.56 4.27 -1.74
N GLY A 97 -6.12 4.26 -2.99
CA GLY A 97 -6.33 5.37 -3.94
C GLY A 97 -5.25 6.46 -3.93
N GLU A 98 -4.33 6.47 -2.95
CA GLU A 98 -3.22 7.44 -2.87
C GLU A 98 -1.86 6.79 -3.19
N LEU A 99 -1.75 6.18 -4.37
CA LEU A 99 -0.54 5.46 -4.78
C LEU A 99 0.69 6.37 -4.96
N THR A 100 0.49 7.68 -5.08
CA THR A 100 1.57 8.67 -5.19
C THR A 100 2.30 8.95 -3.89
N SER A 101 1.84 8.37 -2.76
CA SER A 101 2.46 8.54 -1.45
C SER A 101 2.54 7.20 -0.73
N ILE A 102 3.76 6.74 -0.46
CA ILE A 102 4.04 5.50 0.24
C ILE A 102 4.85 5.76 1.50
N SER A 103 4.62 4.95 2.53
CA SER A 103 5.48 4.86 3.70
C SER A 103 6.21 3.52 3.67
N VAL A 104 7.46 3.54 4.06
CA VAL A 104 8.33 2.35 4.02
C VAL A 104 8.84 2.05 5.42
N SER A 105 8.80 0.78 5.81
CA SER A 105 9.36 0.32 7.08
C SER A 105 10.13 -0.99 6.92
N MET A 106 10.99 -1.28 7.88
CA MET A 106 11.73 -2.52 7.96
C MET A 106 11.72 -3.03 9.39
N GLY A 107 11.16 -4.22 9.59
CA GLY A 107 11.05 -4.80 10.93
C GLY A 107 10.28 -3.93 11.93
N GLY A 108 9.26 -3.20 11.45
CA GLY A 108 8.45 -2.28 12.28
C GLY A 108 9.09 -0.91 12.53
N ILE A 109 10.30 -0.65 12.03
CA ILE A 109 10.96 0.65 12.13
C ILE A 109 10.63 1.45 10.87
N SER A 110 10.05 2.65 11.02
CA SER A 110 9.79 3.54 9.89
C SER A 110 11.11 4.01 9.27
N LEU A 111 11.24 3.82 7.97
CA LEU A 111 12.35 4.35 7.18
C LEU A 111 12.00 5.67 6.52
N GLY A 112 10.73 6.10 6.59
CA GLY A 112 10.29 7.38 6.07
C GLY A 112 9.15 7.27 5.06
N LYS A 113 8.83 8.42 4.48
CA LYS A 113 7.73 8.57 3.52
C LYS A 113 8.28 9.04 2.18
N TYR A 114 7.81 8.39 1.12
CA TYR A 114 8.10 8.76 -0.26
C TYR A 114 6.83 9.28 -0.92
N SER A 115 6.95 10.36 -1.68
CA SER A 115 5.85 10.92 -2.48
C SER A 115 6.36 11.23 -3.87
N ILE A 116 5.59 10.91 -4.90
CA ILE A 116 5.93 11.20 -6.28
C ILE A 116 4.98 12.24 -6.85
N ASP A 117 5.55 13.26 -7.46
CA ASP A 117 4.83 14.19 -8.31
C ASP A 117 4.73 13.58 -9.72
N THR A 118 3.51 13.26 -10.15
CA THR A 118 3.26 12.56 -11.42
C THR A 118 3.49 13.43 -12.65
N GLU A 119 3.47 14.76 -12.51
CA GLU A 119 3.72 15.70 -13.60
C GLU A 119 5.20 15.90 -13.82
N THR A 120 5.93 16.18 -12.74
CA THR A 120 7.38 16.47 -12.79
C THR A 120 8.24 15.21 -12.71
N ARG A 121 7.68 14.09 -12.29
CA ARG A 121 8.39 12.82 -12.03
C ARG A 121 9.49 12.97 -10.99
N ILE A 122 9.28 13.87 -10.02
CA ILE A 122 10.17 14.06 -8.88
C ILE A 122 9.67 13.23 -7.71
N LEU A 123 10.56 12.41 -7.15
CA LEU A 123 10.35 11.68 -5.92
C LEU A 123 10.85 12.52 -4.75
N THR A 124 10.00 12.73 -3.76
CA THR A 124 10.32 13.39 -2.50
C THR A 124 10.41 12.34 -1.40
N TYR A 125 11.49 12.35 -0.65
CA TYR A 125 11.70 11.49 0.51
C TYR A 125 11.77 12.30 1.80
N LYS A 126 11.03 11.86 2.81
CA LYS A 126 11.01 12.45 4.15
C LYS A 126 11.33 11.35 5.17
N PRO A 127 12.60 11.25 5.64
CA PRO A 127 12.96 10.34 6.73
C PRO A 127 12.34 10.78 8.06
N ASP A 128 12.18 12.09 8.25
CA ASP A 128 11.57 12.74 9.40
C ASP A 128 10.76 13.99 8.97
N GLU A 129 10.21 14.72 9.94
CA GLU A 129 9.39 15.92 9.66
C GLU A 129 10.20 17.12 9.17
N ALA A 130 11.49 17.18 9.47
CA ALA A 130 12.35 18.32 9.17
C ALA A 130 13.15 18.16 7.88
N THR A 131 13.45 16.92 7.49
CA THR A 131 14.31 16.58 6.35
C THR A 131 13.47 16.29 5.10
N VAL A 132 13.82 16.93 4.00
CA VAL A 132 13.19 16.70 2.70
C VAL A 132 14.28 16.53 1.65
N LEU A 133 14.31 15.35 1.03
CA LEU A 133 15.24 15.03 -0.06
C LEU A 133 14.45 14.80 -1.35
N THR A 134 15.02 15.19 -2.47
CA THR A 134 14.38 15.08 -3.79
C THR A 134 15.25 14.30 -4.76
N TYR A 135 14.61 13.44 -5.54
CA TYR A 135 15.27 12.57 -6.50
C TYR A 135 14.60 12.68 -7.87
N LYS A 136 15.38 12.52 -8.91
CA LYS A 136 14.90 12.40 -10.29
C LYS A 136 15.11 10.97 -10.78
N LYS A 137 14.15 10.45 -11.54
CA LYS A 137 14.27 9.13 -12.16
C LYS A 137 15.32 9.20 -13.28
N GLU A 138 16.28 8.28 -13.25
CA GLU A 138 17.23 8.12 -14.35
C GLU A 138 16.46 7.66 -15.61
N LYS A 139 16.78 8.22 -16.75
CA LYS A 139 16.15 7.90 -18.03
C LYS A 139 16.76 6.67 -18.66
#